data_0988de083c4269ef27120de027abed61
#
_entry.id   0988de083c4269ef27120de027abed61
#
_cell.length_a   1.000
_cell.length_b   1.000
_cell.length_c   1.000
_cell.angle_alpha   90.00
_cell.angle_beta   90.00
_cell.angle_gamma   90.00
#
_symmetry.space_group_name_H-M   'P 1'
#
loop_
_entity.id
_entity.type
_entity.pdbx_description
1 polymer ?
#
loop_
_entity_poly.entity_id
_entity_poly.type
_entity_poly.pdbx_seq_one_letter_code
_entity_poly.pdbx_strand_id
1 'polypeptide(L)'
;FFLPLYRLISARTAFLTQYIICFLLAFFGMYLLVKEITDSSILAMIAGGCFCVLPLYPVYGLSEFGIPLILYGALCLWKQKNVIWGLLITVVFGLTSHLVYTGYVVLGFWVIALVYALAKKKKNQWFPIGFAVLFVIYVLVNRALIREILFGTGSYVSHREEMVSSAMPFWETFLSVFQNSA
;
A
#
# COMPACT_ATOMS: atom_id res chain seq x y z
N PHE A 1 8.59 -9.48 0.91
CA PHE A 1 7.98 -10.44 -0.03
C PHE A 1 8.95 -10.87 -1.14
N PHE A 2 9.65 -9.94 -1.79
CA PHE A 2 10.57 -10.24 -2.88
C PHE A 2 11.98 -10.72 -2.43
N LEU A 3 12.26 -10.73 -1.14
CA LEU A 3 13.57 -11.15 -0.60
C LEU A 3 14.07 -12.52 -1.11
N PRO A 4 13.21 -13.56 -1.25
CA PRO A 4 13.63 -14.82 -1.81
C PRO A 4 14.15 -14.71 -3.24
N LEU A 5 13.55 -13.80 -4.04
CA LEU A 5 13.96 -13.57 -5.42
C LEU A 5 15.42 -13.07 -5.51
N TYR A 6 15.78 -12.13 -4.62
CA TYR A 6 17.14 -11.58 -4.53
C TYR A 6 18.18 -12.59 -4.01
N ARG A 7 17.73 -13.69 -3.41
CA ARG A 7 18.62 -14.80 -3.00
C ARG A 7 18.84 -15.84 -4.09
N LEU A 8 17.88 -15.97 -5.03
CA LEU A 8 17.88 -17.01 -6.05
C LEU A 8 18.52 -16.56 -7.36
N ILE A 9 18.42 -15.26 -7.69
CA ILE A 9 18.90 -14.70 -8.96
C ILE A 9 19.71 -13.43 -8.72
N SER A 10 20.41 -12.94 -9.76
CA SER A 10 21.20 -11.72 -9.66
C SER A 10 20.33 -10.52 -9.25
N ALA A 11 20.88 -9.60 -8.46
CA ALA A 11 20.17 -8.43 -7.97
C ALA A 11 19.48 -7.61 -9.09
N ARG A 12 20.16 -7.48 -10.26
CA ARG A 12 19.61 -6.78 -11.42
C ARG A 12 18.36 -7.50 -11.98
N THR A 13 18.44 -8.82 -12.15
CA THR A 13 17.33 -9.63 -12.67
C THR A 13 16.18 -9.66 -11.68
N ALA A 14 16.48 -9.77 -10.38
CA ALA A 14 15.47 -9.73 -9.32
C ALA A 14 14.70 -8.40 -9.32
N PHE A 15 15.42 -7.28 -9.44
CA PHE A 15 14.81 -5.95 -9.51
C PHE A 15 13.91 -5.81 -10.74
N LEU A 16 14.37 -6.21 -11.92
CA LEU A 16 13.57 -6.15 -13.14
C LEU A 16 12.32 -7.03 -13.05
N THR A 17 12.46 -8.24 -12.50
CA THR A 17 11.33 -9.15 -12.30
C THR A 17 10.31 -8.54 -11.33
N GLN A 18 10.77 -8.00 -10.20
CA GLN A 18 9.92 -7.29 -9.25
C GLN A 18 9.18 -6.13 -9.93
N TYR A 19 9.90 -5.33 -10.72
CA TYR A 19 9.31 -4.20 -11.43
C TYR A 19 8.20 -4.64 -12.39
N ILE A 20 8.47 -5.69 -13.20
CA ILE A 20 7.49 -6.24 -14.14
C ILE A 20 6.25 -6.75 -13.40
N ILE A 21 6.43 -7.48 -12.31
CA ILE A 21 5.31 -7.99 -11.50
C ILE A 21 4.47 -6.82 -10.95
N CYS A 22 5.10 -5.81 -10.36
CA CYS A 22 4.40 -4.64 -9.83
C CYS A 22 3.65 -3.88 -10.94
N PHE A 23 4.29 -3.70 -12.10
CA PHE A 23 3.70 -3.06 -13.27
C PHE A 23 2.45 -3.80 -13.76
N LEU A 24 2.52 -5.12 -13.91
CA LEU A 24 1.37 -5.94 -14.31
C LEU A 24 0.24 -5.86 -13.28
N LEU A 25 0.56 -5.92 -11.99
CA LEU A 25 -0.43 -5.83 -10.93
C LEU A 25 -1.08 -4.43 -10.87
N ALA A 26 -0.32 -3.37 -11.13
CA ALA A 26 -0.85 -2.01 -11.25
C ALA A 26 -1.84 -1.90 -12.42
N PHE A 27 -1.44 -2.41 -13.60
CA PHE A 27 -2.29 -2.41 -14.79
C PHE A 27 -3.59 -3.20 -14.54
N PHE A 28 -3.48 -4.45 -14.11
CA PHE A 28 -4.65 -5.30 -13.89
C PHE A 28 -5.52 -4.79 -12.74
N GLY A 29 -4.91 -4.28 -11.66
CA GLY A 29 -5.64 -3.69 -10.55
C GLY A 29 -6.51 -2.52 -11.00
N MET A 30 -5.93 -1.59 -11.77
CA MET A 30 -6.65 -0.43 -12.29
C MET A 30 -7.68 -0.82 -13.35
N TYR A 31 -7.33 -1.76 -14.23
CA TYR A 31 -8.26 -2.31 -15.22
C TYR A 31 -9.52 -2.90 -14.55
N LEU A 32 -9.33 -3.77 -13.55
CA LEU A 32 -10.44 -4.42 -12.85
C LEU A 32 -11.29 -3.41 -12.09
N LEU A 33 -10.65 -2.45 -11.42
CA LEU A 33 -11.33 -1.39 -10.68
C LEU A 33 -12.22 -0.55 -11.59
N VAL A 34 -11.66 -0.01 -12.67
CA VAL A 34 -12.39 0.86 -13.59
C VAL A 34 -13.47 0.09 -14.33
N LYS A 35 -13.19 -1.15 -14.76
CA LYS A 35 -14.19 -2.00 -15.38
C LYS A 35 -15.39 -2.30 -14.48
N GLU A 36 -15.14 -2.54 -13.19
CA GLU A 36 -16.22 -2.79 -12.20
C GLU A 36 -17.06 -1.53 -11.91
N ILE A 37 -16.51 -0.33 -12.13
CA ILE A 37 -17.21 0.95 -11.91
C ILE A 37 -17.95 1.41 -13.16
N THR A 38 -17.35 1.27 -14.35
CA THR A 38 -17.83 1.90 -15.58
C THR A 38 -18.43 0.91 -16.59
N ASP A 39 -18.28 -0.40 -16.38
CA ASP A 39 -18.61 -1.50 -17.30
C ASP A 39 -17.92 -1.40 -18.69
N SER A 40 -17.04 -0.39 -18.90
CA SER A 40 -16.34 -0.15 -20.16
C SER A 40 -14.93 -0.77 -20.14
N SER A 41 -14.71 -1.78 -21.00
CA SER A 41 -13.39 -2.40 -21.15
C SER A 41 -12.37 -1.45 -21.79
N ILE A 42 -12.81 -0.57 -22.70
CA ILE A 42 -11.92 0.40 -23.36
C ILE A 42 -11.39 1.41 -22.35
N LEU A 43 -12.29 2.00 -21.54
CA LEU A 43 -11.92 2.95 -20.51
C LEU A 43 -11.01 2.31 -19.46
N ALA A 44 -11.31 1.07 -19.08
CA ALA A 44 -10.48 0.32 -18.14
C ALA A 44 -9.06 0.05 -18.69
N MET A 45 -8.92 -0.28 -19.98
CA MET A 45 -7.60 -0.46 -20.62
C MET A 45 -6.80 0.84 -20.64
N ILE A 46 -7.42 1.96 -21.01
CA ILE A 46 -6.76 3.28 -21.02
C ILE A 46 -6.33 3.65 -19.62
N ALA A 47 -7.21 3.54 -18.63
CA ALA A 47 -6.91 3.87 -17.24
C ALA A 47 -5.79 2.98 -16.67
N GLY A 48 -5.82 1.66 -16.95
CA GLY A 48 -4.77 0.72 -16.56
C GLY A 48 -3.43 1.09 -17.18
N GLY A 49 -3.41 1.38 -18.49
CA GLY A 49 -2.22 1.83 -19.20
C GLY A 49 -1.65 3.13 -18.63
N CYS A 50 -2.48 4.15 -18.40
CA CYS A 50 -2.05 5.40 -17.81
C CYS A 50 -1.49 5.21 -16.38
N PHE A 51 -2.15 4.39 -15.56
CA PHE A 51 -1.72 4.19 -14.18
C PHE A 51 -0.38 3.45 -14.08
N CYS A 52 -0.16 2.41 -14.87
CA CYS A 52 1.07 1.64 -14.78
C CYS A 52 2.31 2.39 -15.31
N VAL A 53 2.14 3.45 -16.11
CA VAL A 53 3.24 4.29 -16.62
C VAL A 53 3.62 5.40 -15.63
N LEU A 54 2.88 5.59 -14.54
CA LEU A 54 3.25 6.56 -13.52
C LEU A 54 4.63 6.22 -12.92
N PRO A 55 5.44 7.24 -12.56
CA PRO A 55 6.79 7.05 -12.00
C PRO A 55 6.72 6.57 -10.54
N LEU A 56 6.14 5.39 -10.33
CA LEU A 56 6.05 4.75 -9.03
C LEU A 56 7.31 3.90 -8.77
N TYR A 57 7.76 3.88 -7.53
CA TYR A 57 8.96 3.15 -7.16
C TYR A 57 8.63 1.78 -6.56
N PRO A 58 9.08 0.66 -7.17
CA PRO A 58 8.78 -0.69 -6.69
C PRO A 58 9.52 -1.08 -5.41
N VAL A 59 10.37 -0.20 -4.86
CA VAL A 59 11.17 -0.46 -3.65
C VAL A 59 10.28 -0.79 -2.44
N TYR A 60 9.09 -0.21 -2.38
CA TYR A 60 8.12 -0.44 -1.31
C TYR A 60 7.10 -1.55 -1.62
N GLY A 61 7.45 -2.47 -2.50
CA GLY A 61 6.60 -3.59 -2.90
C GLY A 61 5.33 -3.15 -3.61
N LEU A 62 4.19 -3.74 -3.23
CA LEU A 62 2.88 -3.41 -3.81
C LEU A 62 2.22 -2.16 -3.22
N SER A 63 2.92 -1.39 -2.38
CA SER A 63 2.30 -0.27 -1.66
C SER A 63 1.51 0.66 -2.59
N GLU A 64 2.18 1.32 -3.52
CA GLU A 64 1.54 2.27 -4.44
C GLU A 64 0.90 1.57 -5.64
N PHE A 65 1.61 0.63 -6.23
CA PHE A 65 1.12 -0.17 -7.37
C PHE A 65 -0.13 -1.00 -7.04
N GLY A 66 -0.28 -1.42 -5.78
CA GLY A 66 -1.39 -2.25 -5.33
C GLY A 66 -2.65 -1.47 -4.91
N ILE A 67 -2.61 -0.13 -4.87
CA ILE A 67 -3.78 0.68 -4.44
C ILE A 67 -5.03 0.39 -5.27
N PRO A 68 -5.01 0.38 -6.61
CA PRO A 68 -6.22 0.06 -7.37
C PRO A 68 -6.69 -1.37 -7.14
N LEU A 69 -5.77 -2.30 -6.94
CA LEU A 69 -6.10 -3.70 -6.69
C LEU A 69 -6.81 -3.88 -5.34
N ILE A 70 -6.33 -3.25 -4.27
CA ILE A 70 -7.00 -3.32 -2.96
C ILE A 70 -8.35 -2.61 -2.97
N LEU A 71 -8.48 -1.50 -3.72
CA LEU A 71 -9.77 -0.83 -3.91
C LEU A 71 -10.76 -1.72 -4.66
N TYR A 72 -10.32 -2.44 -5.68
CA TYR A 72 -11.14 -3.45 -6.36
C TYR A 72 -11.55 -4.57 -5.40
N GLY A 73 -10.61 -5.10 -4.60
CA GLY A 73 -10.90 -6.09 -3.55
C GLY A 73 -11.95 -5.59 -2.55
N ALA A 74 -11.81 -4.34 -2.08
CA ALA A 74 -12.78 -3.69 -1.21
C ALA A 74 -14.17 -3.56 -1.86
N LEU A 75 -14.24 -3.23 -3.17
CA LEU A 75 -15.50 -3.20 -3.93
C LEU A 75 -16.14 -4.58 -4.04
N CYS A 76 -15.36 -5.63 -4.27
CA CYS A 76 -15.87 -7.01 -4.29
C CYS A 76 -16.53 -7.38 -2.94
N LEU A 77 -15.89 -7.03 -1.83
CA LEU A 77 -16.43 -7.25 -0.49
C LEU A 77 -17.66 -6.35 -0.23
N TRP A 78 -17.61 -5.10 -0.68
CA TRP A 78 -18.73 -4.15 -0.53
C TRP A 78 -19.98 -4.57 -1.29
N LYS A 79 -19.81 -5.03 -2.54
CA LYS A 79 -20.91 -5.52 -3.39
C LYS A 79 -21.32 -6.98 -3.06
N GLN A 80 -20.58 -7.66 -2.18
CA GLN A 80 -20.73 -9.09 -1.86
C GLN A 80 -20.62 -9.99 -3.11
N LYS A 81 -19.83 -9.54 -4.09
CA LYS A 81 -19.60 -10.23 -5.34
C LYS A 81 -18.14 -10.68 -5.38
N ASN A 82 -17.90 -11.96 -5.71
CA ASN A 82 -16.53 -12.51 -5.72
C ASN A 82 -15.78 -12.33 -4.40
N VAL A 83 -16.44 -12.58 -3.27
CA VAL A 83 -15.90 -12.36 -1.91
C VAL A 83 -14.55 -13.02 -1.69
N ILE A 84 -14.37 -14.26 -2.20
CA ILE A 84 -13.11 -15.01 -2.06
C ILE A 84 -11.95 -14.24 -2.70
N TRP A 85 -12.15 -13.68 -3.92
CA TRP A 85 -11.16 -12.85 -4.59
C TRP A 85 -10.88 -11.56 -3.80
N GLY A 86 -11.93 -10.92 -3.28
CA GLY A 86 -11.78 -9.74 -2.43
C GLY A 86 -10.92 -10.01 -1.20
N LEU A 87 -11.16 -11.12 -0.49
CA LEU A 87 -10.35 -11.53 0.66
C LEU A 87 -8.93 -11.89 0.28
N LEU A 88 -8.74 -12.64 -0.81
CA LEU A 88 -7.41 -13.04 -1.29
C LEU A 88 -6.56 -11.81 -1.65
N ILE A 89 -7.14 -10.86 -2.37
CA ILE A 89 -6.48 -9.58 -2.69
C ILE A 89 -6.11 -8.84 -1.40
N THR A 90 -7.01 -8.80 -0.42
CA THR A 90 -6.78 -8.15 0.87
C THR A 90 -5.59 -8.78 1.62
N VAL A 91 -5.51 -10.11 1.64
CA VAL A 91 -4.40 -10.85 2.25
C VAL A 91 -3.09 -10.57 1.53
N VAL A 92 -3.07 -10.71 0.20
CA VAL A 92 -1.87 -10.46 -0.61
C VAL A 92 -1.38 -9.03 -0.44
N PHE A 93 -2.28 -8.06 -0.51
CA PHE A 93 -1.93 -6.65 -0.31
C PHE A 93 -1.37 -6.40 1.09
N GLY A 94 -2.00 -6.90 2.14
CA GLY A 94 -1.54 -6.74 3.52
C GLY A 94 -0.15 -7.34 3.78
N LEU A 95 0.17 -8.47 3.13
CA LEU A 95 1.47 -9.12 3.24
C LEU A 95 2.58 -8.44 2.43
N THR A 96 2.24 -7.72 1.37
CA THR A 96 3.21 -7.20 0.40
C THR A 96 3.34 -5.68 0.39
N SER A 97 2.40 -4.97 1.01
CA SER A 97 2.43 -3.51 1.12
C SER A 97 3.03 -3.05 2.44
N HIS A 98 3.50 -1.81 2.45
CA HIS A 98 4.12 -1.21 3.63
C HIS A 98 3.11 -0.41 4.45
N LEU A 99 2.96 -0.73 5.76
CA LEU A 99 2.00 -0.07 6.65
C LEU A 99 2.19 1.46 6.67
N VAL A 100 3.44 1.91 6.81
CA VAL A 100 3.76 3.33 7.00
C VAL A 100 3.52 4.18 5.74
N TYR A 101 3.70 3.61 4.53
CA TYR A 101 3.53 4.37 3.28
C TYR A 101 2.09 4.42 2.79
N THR A 102 1.42 3.28 2.74
CA THR A 102 0.07 3.18 2.17
C THR A 102 -0.93 2.51 3.08
N GLY A 103 -0.46 1.65 3.99
CA GLY A 103 -1.34 0.84 4.81
C GLY A 103 -2.26 1.66 5.70
N TYR A 104 -1.75 2.71 6.35
CA TYR A 104 -2.57 3.57 7.20
C TYR A 104 -3.62 4.36 6.40
N VAL A 105 -3.30 4.79 5.18
CA VAL A 105 -4.24 5.49 4.29
C VAL A 105 -5.36 4.55 3.87
N VAL A 106 -4.99 3.33 3.45
CA VAL A 106 -5.97 2.29 3.05
C VAL A 106 -6.85 1.91 4.23
N LEU A 107 -6.29 1.70 5.43
CA LEU A 107 -7.06 1.44 6.64
C LEU A 107 -7.99 2.60 6.98
N GLY A 108 -7.52 3.84 6.92
CA GLY A 108 -8.32 5.03 7.16
C GLY A 108 -9.51 5.15 6.19
N PHE A 109 -9.26 4.94 4.91
CA PHE A 109 -10.31 4.90 3.89
C PHE A 109 -11.34 3.80 4.17
N TRP A 110 -10.88 2.62 4.60
CA TRP A 110 -11.76 1.51 4.94
C TRP A 110 -12.60 1.79 6.19
N VAL A 111 -12.03 2.45 7.20
CA VAL A 111 -12.79 2.90 8.39
C VAL A 111 -13.90 3.88 8.00
N ILE A 112 -13.60 4.86 7.14
CA ILE A 112 -14.61 5.82 6.63
C ILE A 112 -15.75 5.08 5.93
N ALA A 113 -15.40 4.10 5.08
CA ALA A 113 -16.39 3.29 4.38
C ALA A 113 -17.22 2.41 5.34
N LEU A 114 -16.62 1.88 6.42
CA LEU A 114 -17.32 1.15 7.47
C LEU A 114 -18.32 2.04 8.21
N VAL A 115 -17.90 3.24 8.62
CA VAL A 115 -18.78 4.21 9.28
C VAL A 115 -19.97 4.56 8.37
N TYR A 116 -19.70 4.77 7.08
CA TYR A 116 -20.75 5.02 6.09
C TYR A 116 -21.71 3.83 5.97
N ALA A 117 -21.18 2.58 5.94
CA ALA A 117 -22.00 1.38 5.89
C ALA A 117 -22.93 1.25 7.11
N LEU A 118 -22.39 1.53 8.30
CA LEU A 118 -23.14 1.52 9.56
C LEU A 118 -24.24 2.59 9.56
N ALA A 119 -23.92 3.82 9.15
CA ALA A 119 -24.88 4.92 9.04
C ALA A 119 -26.04 4.60 8.08
N LYS A 120 -25.77 3.89 6.98
CA LYS A 120 -26.75 3.42 6.00
C LYS A 120 -27.43 2.10 6.40
N LYS A 121 -27.13 1.54 7.58
CA LYS A 121 -27.66 0.25 8.07
C LYS A 121 -27.49 -0.90 7.04
N LYS A 122 -26.39 -0.86 6.26
CA LYS A 122 -26.13 -1.85 5.22
C LYS A 122 -25.73 -3.17 5.87
N LYS A 123 -26.54 -4.22 5.68
CA LYS A 123 -26.23 -5.57 6.13
C LYS A 123 -25.16 -6.20 5.24
N ASN A 124 -23.90 -5.96 5.54
CA ASN A 124 -22.77 -6.56 4.85
C ASN A 124 -21.71 -6.99 5.87
N GLN A 125 -21.56 -8.29 6.05
CA GLN A 125 -20.59 -8.85 6.99
C GLN A 125 -19.18 -9.04 6.38
N TRP A 126 -19.07 -9.12 5.05
CA TRP A 126 -17.81 -9.41 4.40
C TRP A 126 -16.87 -8.20 4.35
N PHE A 127 -17.43 -7.01 4.29
CA PHE A 127 -16.62 -5.79 4.27
C PHE A 127 -15.89 -5.53 5.61
N PRO A 128 -16.54 -5.63 6.79
CA PRO A 128 -15.84 -5.58 8.08
C PRO A 128 -14.89 -6.75 8.29
N ILE A 129 -15.21 -7.96 7.80
CA ILE A 129 -14.28 -9.08 7.83
C ILE A 129 -13.01 -8.78 7.04
N GLY A 130 -13.12 -8.22 5.84
CA GLY A 130 -11.97 -7.81 5.03
C GLY A 130 -11.11 -6.76 5.76
N PHE A 131 -11.73 -5.77 6.40
CA PHE A 131 -11.02 -4.80 7.25
C PHE A 131 -10.28 -5.48 8.39
N ALA A 132 -10.94 -6.37 9.13
CA ALA A 132 -10.33 -7.09 10.25
C ALA A 132 -9.13 -7.93 9.78
N VAL A 133 -9.26 -8.64 8.65
CA VAL A 133 -8.17 -9.42 8.04
C VAL A 133 -6.99 -8.53 7.70
N LEU A 134 -7.21 -7.40 7.02
CA LEU A 134 -6.14 -6.45 6.67
C LEU A 134 -5.46 -5.89 7.93
N PHE A 135 -6.24 -5.48 8.91
CA PHE A 135 -5.74 -4.94 10.18
C PHE A 135 -4.88 -5.97 10.92
N VAL A 136 -5.37 -7.20 11.07
CA VAL A 136 -4.62 -8.28 11.74
C VAL A 136 -3.31 -8.58 11.02
N ILE A 137 -3.32 -8.64 9.68
CA ILE A 137 -2.10 -8.87 8.90
C ILE A 137 -1.09 -7.74 9.15
N TYR A 138 -1.51 -6.48 9.13
CA TYR A 138 -0.62 -5.36 9.40
C TYR A 138 -0.04 -5.38 10.82
N VAL A 139 -0.85 -5.76 11.82
CA VAL A 139 -0.37 -5.93 13.19
C VAL A 139 0.67 -7.05 13.28
N LEU A 140 0.42 -8.19 12.65
CA LEU A 140 1.34 -9.33 12.66
C LEU A 140 2.65 -9.05 11.91
N VAL A 141 2.57 -8.43 10.73
CA VAL A 141 3.74 -8.09 9.92
C VAL A 141 4.59 -7.01 10.59
N ASN A 142 3.95 -6.01 11.20
CA ASN A 142 4.64 -4.88 11.85
C ASN A 142 4.73 -5.02 13.37
N ARG A 143 4.65 -6.24 13.89
CA ARG A 143 4.65 -6.52 15.35
C ARG A 143 5.82 -5.87 16.10
N ALA A 144 7.01 -5.81 15.49
CA ALA A 144 8.18 -5.21 16.11
C ALA A 144 8.00 -3.70 16.28
N LEU A 145 7.54 -3.00 15.23
CA LEU A 145 7.24 -1.57 15.27
C LEU A 145 6.14 -1.24 16.27
N ILE A 146 5.06 -2.04 16.27
CA ILE A 146 3.92 -1.82 17.19
C ILE A 146 4.35 -2.04 18.64
N ARG A 147 5.15 -3.08 18.89
CA ARG A 147 5.68 -3.34 20.23
C ARG A 147 6.54 -2.18 20.73
N GLU A 148 7.37 -1.60 19.86
CA GLU A 148 8.21 -0.45 20.20
C GLU A 148 7.36 0.79 20.53
N ILE A 149 6.34 1.08 19.71
CA ILE A 149 5.42 2.21 19.95
C ILE A 149 4.65 2.05 21.27
N LEU A 150 4.21 0.83 21.61
CA LEU A 150 3.37 0.59 22.78
C LEU A 150 4.16 0.45 24.09
N PHE A 151 5.35 -0.11 24.04
CA PHE A 151 6.12 -0.47 25.24
C PHE A 151 7.42 0.30 25.39
N GLY A 152 7.83 1.09 24.40
CA GLY A 152 8.94 2.05 24.51
C GLY A 152 10.24 1.43 25.01
N THR A 153 10.65 0.26 24.46
CA THR A 153 11.85 -0.44 24.96
C THR A 153 13.15 0.29 24.67
N GLY A 154 13.10 1.44 23.96
CA GLY A 154 14.26 2.28 23.64
C GLY A 154 15.34 1.62 22.79
N SER A 155 15.08 0.39 22.32
CA SER A 155 16.07 -0.39 21.56
C SER A 155 16.06 -0.10 20.06
N TYR A 156 15.04 0.61 19.57
CA TYR A 156 14.88 0.95 18.14
C TYR A 156 14.93 2.47 17.96
N VAL A 157 16.13 2.98 17.73
CA VAL A 157 16.31 4.35 17.22
C VAL A 157 16.00 4.30 15.73
N SER A 158 14.95 5.00 15.30
CA SER A 158 14.64 5.03 13.88
C SER A 158 15.72 5.83 13.13
N HIS A 159 16.12 5.39 11.95
CA HIS A 159 17.04 6.16 11.09
C HIS A 159 16.60 7.60 10.87
N ARG A 160 15.30 7.89 11.02
CA ARG A 160 14.77 9.25 10.97
C ARG A 160 15.11 10.07 12.21
N GLU A 161 15.13 9.46 13.39
CA GLU A 161 15.53 10.15 14.62
C GLU A 161 17.02 10.45 14.61
N GLU A 162 17.84 9.53 14.07
CA GLU A 162 19.27 9.80 13.84
C GLU A 162 19.47 10.94 12.83
N MET A 163 18.68 10.97 11.73
CA MET A 163 18.75 12.06 10.77
C MET A 163 18.23 13.39 11.34
N VAL A 164 17.19 13.37 12.16
CA VAL A 164 16.64 14.59 12.77
C VAL A 164 17.57 15.10 13.86
N SER A 165 18.21 14.22 14.65
CA SER A 165 19.20 14.63 15.67
C SER A 165 20.48 15.20 15.06
N SER A 166 20.80 14.84 13.81
CA SER A 166 21.92 15.39 13.04
C SER A 166 21.52 16.50 12.07
N ALA A 167 20.22 16.79 11.93
CA ALA A 167 19.72 17.82 11.04
C ALA A 167 20.00 19.22 11.62
N MET A 168 20.66 20.06 10.84
CA MET A 168 20.83 21.48 11.16
C MET A 168 19.43 22.13 11.32
N PRO A 169 19.30 23.15 12.17
CA PRO A 169 18.07 23.94 12.27
C PRO A 169 17.64 24.43 10.88
N PHE A 170 16.35 24.47 10.63
CA PHE A 170 15.77 24.82 9.32
C PHE A 170 16.41 26.10 8.72
N TRP A 171 16.65 27.12 9.55
CA TRP A 171 17.26 28.37 9.11
C TRP A 171 18.73 28.23 8.69
N GLU A 172 19.50 27.39 9.34
CA GLU A 172 20.89 27.14 8.97
C GLU A 172 20.98 26.38 7.64
N THR A 173 20.09 25.38 7.46
CA THR A 173 19.97 24.65 6.19
C THR A 173 19.53 25.59 5.06
N PHE A 174 18.55 26.45 5.32
CA PHE A 174 18.08 27.43 4.36
C PHE A 174 19.20 28.43 3.95
N LEU A 175 19.94 28.97 4.92
CA LEU A 175 21.04 29.89 4.67
C LEU A 175 22.22 29.21 3.95
N SER A 176 22.52 27.96 4.24
CA SER A 176 23.61 27.21 3.61
C SER A 176 23.36 26.99 2.10
N VAL A 177 22.11 26.85 1.68
CA VAL A 177 21.74 26.73 0.26
C VAL A 177 22.07 28.01 -0.50
N PHE A 178 21.86 29.17 0.10
CA PHE A 178 22.18 30.46 -0.53
C PHE A 178 23.69 30.81 -0.46
N GLN A 179 24.40 30.37 0.55
CA GLN A 179 25.85 30.60 0.68
C GLN A 179 26.67 29.70 -0.26
N ASN A 180 26.21 28.50 -0.57
CA ASN A 180 26.89 27.58 -1.50
C ASN A 180 26.53 27.80 -2.98
N SER A 181 25.66 28.76 -3.31
CA SER A 181 25.27 29.11 -4.67
C SER A 181 25.90 30.44 -5.17
N ALA A 182 26.81 31.02 -4.40
CA ALA A 182 27.66 32.17 -4.78
C ALA A 182 29.10 31.70 -5.00
#